data_547c621f20902e36bfdb165873575804
#
_entry.id   547c621f20902e36bfdb165873575804
#
_cell.length_a   1.000
_cell.length_b   1.000
_cell.length_c   1.000
_cell.angle_alpha   90.00
_cell.angle_beta   90.00
_cell.angle_gamma   90.00
#
_symmetry.space_group_name_H-M   'P 1'
#
loop_
_entity.id
_entity.type
_entity.pdbx_description
1 polymer ?
#
loop_
_entity_poly.entity_id
_entity_poly.type
_entity_poly.pdbx_seq_one_letter_code
_entity_poly.pdbx_strand_id
1 'polypeptide(L)'
;MSIIRLIHIQLDPSENEKAERVWKTECAPLMIQQQGCTSEKLLRSKAGGEFISYSEWESEKDIERYMNSDAHKEVVRHSRGLKGAKAVVKLYDLVK
;
A
#
# COMPACT_ATOMS: atom_id res chain seq x y z
N MET A 1 -12.54 -12.93 9.82
CA MET A 1 -11.10 -13.27 9.76
C MET A 1 -10.36 -12.16 9.03
N SER A 2 -9.29 -11.64 9.59
CA SER A 2 -8.55 -10.55 8.96
C SER A 2 -7.56 -11.05 7.93
N ILE A 3 -7.44 -10.30 6.85
CA ILE A 3 -6.49 -10.56 5.78
C ILE A 3 -5.47 -9.43 5.74
N ILE A 4 -4.20 -9.79 5.74
CA ILE A 4 -3.11 -8.83 5.66
C ILE A 4 -2.64 -8.76 4.22
N ARG A 5 -2.63 -7.55 3.65
CA ARG A 5 -2.12 -7.30 2.31
C ARG A 5 -0.82 -6.52 2.41
N LEU A 6 0.25 -7.14 1.96
CA LEU A 6 1.57 -6.51 1.95
C LEU A 6 1.97 -6.19 0.51
N ILE A 7 2.39 -4.96 0.29
CA ILE A 7 2.94 -4.56 -1.00
C ILE A 7 4.41 -4.23 -0.77
N HIS A 8 5.29 -5.06 -1.29
CA HIS A 8 6.73 -4.83 -1.24
C HIS A 8 7.10 -3.92 -2.40
N ILE A 9 7.60 -2.73 -2.07
CA ILE A 9 7.89 -1.68 -3.05
C ILE A 9 9.39 -1.41 -3.06
N GLN A 10 10.01 -1.56 -4.23
CA GLN A 10 11.40 -1.17 -4.45
C GLN A 10 11.42 0.06 -5.33
N LEU A 11 12.29 1.01 -5.01
CA LEU A 11 12.43 2.22 -5.78
C LEU A 11 13.85 2.79 -5.61
N ASP A 12 14.20 3.75 -6.48
CA ASP A 12 15.47 4.44 -6.36
C ASP A 12 15.55 5.14 -4.98
N PRO A 13 16.65 4.97 -4.21
CA PRO A 13 16.75 5.59 -2.89
C PRO A 13 16.56 7.12 -2.89
N SER A 14 16.85 7.79 -4.01
CA SER A 14 16.62 9.23 -4.14
C SER A 14 15.15 9.61 -4.04
N GLU A 15 14.25 8.65 -4.22
CA GLU A 15 12.79 8.86 -4.16
C GLU A 15 12.19 8.62 -2.77
N ASN A 16 12.99 8.20 -1.79
CA ASN A 16 12.48 7.81 -0.47
C ASN A 16 11.61 8.87 0.19
N GLU A 17 12.08 10.11 0.27
CA GLU A 17 11.32 11.18 0.92
C GLU A 17 10.02 11.48 0.19
N LYS A 18 10.08 11.52 -1.13
CA LYS A 18 8.90 11.76 -1.97
C LYS A 18 7.88 10.62 -1.81
N ALA A 19 8.35 9.37 -1.79
CA ALA A 19 7.49 8.21 -1.62
C ALA A 19 6.74 8.24 -0.29
N GLU A 20 7.44 8.57 0.81
CA GLU A 20 6.79 8.67 2.13
C GLU A 20 5.76 9.78 2.15
N ARG A 21 6.08 10.94 1.59
CA ARG A 21 5.16 12.07 1.54
C ARG A 21 3.91 11.74 0.73
N VAL A 22 4.11 11.18 -0.46
CA VAL A 22 3.00 10.80 -1.35
C VAL A 22 2.11 9.75 -0.67
N TRP A 23 2.71 8.75 -0.03
CA TRP A 23 1.93 7.72 0.66
C TRP A 23 1.10 8.34 1.79
N LYS A 24 1.71 9.18 2.63
CA LYS A 24 1.02 9.79 3.78
C LYS A 24 -0.11 10.73 3.36
N THR A 25 0.11 11.51 2.31
CA THR A 25 -0.83 12.58 1.94
C THR A 25 -1.84 12.15 0.89
N GLU A 26 -1.48 11.22 -0.01
CA GLU A 26 -2.30 10.89 -1.17
C GLU A 26 -2.82 9.45 -1.17
N CYS A 27 -2.09 8.50 -0.59
CA CYS A 27 -2.47 7.09 -0.67
C CYS A 27 -3.17 6.59 0.58
N ALA A 28 -2.56 6.74 1.75
CA ALA A 28 -3.13 6.23 3.00
C ALA A 28 -4.53 6.76 3.30
N PRO A 29 -4.81 8.08 3.13
CA PRO A 29 -6.17 8.60 3.37
C PRO A 29 -7.23 7.98 2.47
N LEU A 30 -6.89 7.64 1.23
CA LEU A 30 -7.82 6.97 0.32
C LEU A 30 -8.06 5.53 0.74
N MET A 31 -7.00 4.83 1.15
CA MET A 31 -7.09 3.41 1.51
C MET A 31 -7.85 3.19 2.80
N ILE A 32 -7.58 3.99 3.82
CA ILE A 32 -8.21 3.80 5.14
C ILE A 32 -9.72 4.08 5.12
N GLN A 33 -10.19 4.84 4.15
CA GLN A 33 -11.61 5.12 3.98
C GLN A 33 -12.38 3.99 3.29
N GLN A 34 -11.68 3.01 2.72
CA GLN A 34 -12.33 1.93 2.00
C GLN A 34 -13.04 0.99 2.95
N GLN A 35 -14.20 0.51 2.53
CA GLN A 35 -14.97 -0.46 3.31
C GLN A 35 -14.11 -1.70 3.57
N GLY A 36 -14.03 -2.11 4.82
CA GLY A 36 -13.29 -3.29 5.23
C GLY A 36 -11.81 -3.07 5.51
N CYS A 37 -11.27 -1.89 5.20
CA CYS A 37 -9.88 -1.57 5.55
C CYS A 37 -9.82 -1.09 6.99
N THR A 38 -9.20 -1.87 7.86
CA THR A 38 -9.13 -1.59 9.30
C THR A 38 -7.81 -1.01 9.75
N SER A 39 -6.76 -1.13 8.95
CA SER A 39 -5.44 -0.60 9.28
C SER A 39 -4.62 -0.37 8.02
N GLU A 40 -3.83 0.68 8.03
CA GLU A 40 -2.90 1.01 6.95
C GLU A 40 -1.62 1.58 7.55
N LYS A 41 -0.48 0.99 7.21
CA LYS A 41 0.83 1.41 7.73
C LYS A 41 1.87 1.34 6.63
N LEU A 42 2.86 2.20 6.72
CA LEU A 42 4.03 2.15 5.84
C LEU A 42 5.26 1.75 6.64
N LEU A 43 5.95 0.73 6.17
CA LEU A 43 7.21 0.27 6.77
C LEU A 43 8.35 0.71 5.86
N ARG A 44 9.36 1.35 6.46
CA ARG A 44 10.56 1.80 5.73
C ARG A 44 11.71 0.87 6.03
N SER A 45 12.38 0.39 4.99
CA SER A 45 13.61 -0.37 5.19
C SER A 45 14.70 0.55 5.76
N LYS A 46 15.41 0.07 6.76
CA LYS A 46 16.54 0.82 7.32
C LYS A 46 17.68 0.99 6.32
N ALA A 47 17.76 0.08 5.34
CA ALA A 47 18.78 0.14 4.30
C ALA A 47 18.45 1.15 3.18
N GLY A 48 17.20 1.64 3.13
CA GLY A 48 16.74 2.54 2.08
C GLY A 48 16.30 1.83 0.80
N GLY A 49 15.58 2.53 -0.07
CA GLY A 49 15.17 2.03 -1.38
C GLY A 49 14.06 0.98 -1.36
N GLU A 50 13.48 0.69 -0.19
CA GLU A 50 12.43 -0.31 -0.06
C GLU A 50 11.42 0.09 1.00
N PHE A 51 10.14 -0.11 0.66
CA PHE A 51 9.03 0.10 1.59
C PHE A 51 8.10 -1.10 1.54
N ILE A 52 7.33 -1.28 2.61
CA ILE A 52 6.22 -2.23 2.63
C ILE A 52 4.97 -1.44 3.01
N SER A 53 3.97 -1.45 2.12
CA SER A 53 2.65 -0.95 2.44
C SER A 53 1.89 -2.09 3.11
N TYR A 54 1.51 -1.89 4.36
CA TYR A 54 0.78 -2.85 5.17
C TYR A 54 -0.67 -2.41 5.27
N SER A 55 -1.59 -3.28 4.91
CA SER A 55 -3.01 -3.01 5.12
C SER A 55 -3.72 -4.25 5.65
N GLU A 56 -4.70 -4.02 6.51
CA GLU A 56 -5.51 -5.08 7.11
C GLU A 56 -6.95 -4.93 6.67
N TRP A 57 -7.54 -6.03 6.23
CA TRP A 57 -8.87 -6.04 5.62
C TRP A 57 -9.75 -7.10 6.26
N GLU A 58 -11.06 -6.82 6.34
CA GLU A 58 -12.02 -7.76 6.92
C GLU A 58 -12.29 -8.96 6.02
N SER A 59 -12.21 -8.79 4.70
CA SER A 59 -12.47 -9.88 3.76
C SER A 59 -11.79 -9.66 2.41
N GLU A 60 -11.65 -10.74 1.63
CA GLU A 60 -11.13 -10.66 0.26
C GLU A 60 -12.05 -9.85 -0.65
N LYS A 61 -13.37 -9.91 -0.42
CA LYS A 61 -14.32 -9.13 -1.20
C LYS A 61 -14.09 -7.63 -1.04
N ASP A 62 -13.72 -7.20 0.16
CA ASP A 62 -13.41 -5.79 0.41
C ASP A 62 -12.17 -5.37 -0.36
N ILE A 63 -11.16 -6.24 -0.41
CA ILE A 63 -9.94 -6.00 -1.20
C ILE A 63 -10.29 -5.90 -2.68
N GLU A 64 -11.08 -6.82 -3.22
CA GLU A 64 -11.51 -6.78 -4.61
C GLU A 64 -12.26 -5.49 -4.95
N ARG A 65 -13.17 -5.09 -4.07
CA ARG A 65 -13.91 -3.84 -4.25
C ARG A 65 -12.98 -2.65 -4.32
N TYR A 66 -12.00 -2.58 -3.43
CA TYR A 66 -11.00 -1.52 -3.43
C TYR A 66 -10.20 -1.56 -4.74
N MET A 67 -9.72 -2.73 -5.15
CA MET A 67 -8.88 -2.86 -6.36
C MET A 67 -9.62 -2.45 -7.64
N ASN A 68 -10.95 -2.48 -7.63
CA ASN A 68 -11.76 -2.04 -8.77
C ASN A 68 -12.26 -0.60 -8.63
N SER A 69 -11.85 0.10 -7.57
CA SER A 69 -12.31 1.46 -7.28
C SER A 69 -11.46 2.54 -7.94
N ASP A 70 -12.03 3.73 -8.05
CA ASP A 70 -11.27 4.91 -8.50
C ASP A 70 -10.15 5.26 -7.52
N ALA A 71 -10.37 5.02 -6.22
CA ALA A 71 -9.35 5.25 -5.21
C ALA A 71 -8.09 4.43 -5.49
N HIS A 72 -8.24 3.16 -5.86
CA HIS A 72 -7.10 2.30 -6.22
C HIS A 72 -6.37 2.84 -7.44
N LYS A 73 -7.10 3.32 -8.46
CA LYS A 73 -6.49 3.91 -9.64
C LYS A 73 -5.62 5.11 -9.28
N GLU A 74 -6.10 5.94 -8.36
CA GLU A 74 -5.35 7.10 -7.86
C GLU A 74 -4.07 6.67 -7.14
N VAL A 75 -4.16 5.69 -6.26
CA VAL A 75 -2.99 5.16 -5.54
C VAL A 75 -1.95 4.62 -6.51
N VAL A 76 -2.38 3.83 -7.49
CA VAL A 76 -1.47 3.27 -8.51
C VAL A 76 -0.81 4.38 -9.32
N ARG A 77 -1.57 5.40 -9.69
CA ARG A 77 -1.04 6.55 -10.45
C ARG A 77 0.09 7.24 -9.71
N HIS A 78 -0.08 7.48 -8.41
CA HIS A 78 0.96 8.08 -7.58
C HIS A 78 2.22 7.20 -7.51
N SER A 79 2.04 5.89 -7.38
CA SER A 79 3.15 4.93 -7.32
C SER A 79 3.96 4.91 -8.60
N ARG A 80 3.28 4.97 -9.76
CA ARG A 80 3.93 4.93 -11.08
C ARG A 80 4.79 6.16 -11.35
N GLY A 81 4.54 7.26 -10.66
CA GLY A 81 5.32 8.48 -10.80
C GLY A 81 6.69 8.41 -10.13
N LEU A 82 6.98 7.34 -9.38
CA LEU A 82 8.24 7.20 -8.67
C LEU A 82 9.28 6.44 -9.51
N LYS A 83 10.50 6.97 -9.55
CA LYS A 83 11.58 6.40 -10.35
C LYS A 83 11.97 5.01 -9.85
N GLY A 84 12.02 4.04 -10.78
CA GLY A 84 12.46 2.68 -10.48
C GLY A 84 11.46 1.84 -9.68
N ALA A 85 10.23 2.32 -9.51
CA ALA A 85 9.25 1.64 -8.68
C ALA A 85 8.88 0.26 -9.22
N LYS A 86 8.99 -0.74 -8.36
CA LYS A 86 8.54 -2.12 -8.61
C LYS A 86 7.76 -2.58 -7.39
N ALA A 87 6.63 -3.22 -7.61
CA ALA A 87 5.76 -3.66 -6.53
C ALA A 87 5.41 -5.14 -6.64
N VAL A 88 5.45 -5.83 -5.51
CA VAL A 88 5.00 -7.23 -5.39
C VAL A 88 3.97 -7.29 -4.27
N VAL A 89 2.79 -7.80 -4.58
CA VAL A 89 1.68 -7.91 -3.63
C VAL A 89 1.61 -9.32 -3.08
N LYS A 90 1.50 -9.43 -1.75
CA LYS A 90 1.30 -10.72 -1.07
C LYS A 90 0.15 -10.63 -0.08
N LEU A 91 -0.66 -11.67 -0.03
CA LEU A 91 -1.79 -11.75 0.90
C LEU A 91 -1.52 -12.82 1.95
N TYR A 92 -1.91 -12.53 3.19
CA TYR A 92 -1.74 -13.44 4.32
C TYR A 92 -3.00 -13.44 5.18
N ASP A 93 -3.31 -14.60 5.74
CA ASP A 93 -4.35 -14.68 6.76
C ASP A 93 -3.73 -14.38 8.12
N LEU A 94 -4.43 -13.61 8.94
CA LEU A 94 -4.00 -13.39 10.32
C LEU A 94 -4.36 -14.62 11.14
N VAL A 95 -3.37 -15.34 11.58
CA VAL A 95 -3.55 -16.54 12.42
C VAL A 95 -3.65 -16.10 13.88
N LYS A 96 -4.72 -16.53 14.54
CA LYS A 96 -4.95 -16.19 15.95
C LYS A 96 -4.61 -17.35 16.86
#